data_e13815e9a033cf8d7998ed9d9e9f9fec
#
_entry.id   e13815e9a033cf8d7998ed9d9e9f9fec
#
_cell.length_a   1.000
_cell.length_b   1.000
_cell.length_c   1.000
_cell.angle_alpha   90.00
_cell.angle_beta   90.00
_cell.angle_gamma   90.00
#
_symmetry.space_group_name_H-M   'P 1'
#
loop_
_entity.id
_entity.type
_entity.pdbx_description
1 polymer ?
#
loop_
_entity_poly.entity_id
_entity_poly.type
_entity_poly.pdbx_seq_one_letter_code
_entity_poly.pdbx_strand_id
1 'polypeptide(L)'
;MVSLVPYLPRWKRQVIALIFTTTLFQIGVLARSPEGATTLCGKMTLEDKSRHLAYAVNAWNPTSKGFQCMTVNQDDTNVWFNAPWLWEGDKDNVHSYPHVKFQSSKLPIPLAEITSMRLTGSWTMTEGFLETETPNFSSREWDENKSSLDNLGIKANAAFDMFLDADSTNSTDSVSAGIELMIWIGSVGDPWPLKTKTLGTQKLGDREFTLYYGKNQRANHVFTWVPDEDVDDITEFDEDVSPLLEYVWRNGLIANSTYLGIVEFGSETWQSSTNVTFSAASYSLTINATGASSGSKISPLPPGCCDLDSSGWCPQRLYGRWLFVVSLALWGII
;
A
#
# COMPACT_ATOMS: atom_id res chain seq x y z
N MET A 1 9.39 -62.06 -72.63
CA MET A 1 8.17 -61.31 -72.25
C MET A 1 8.55 -60.27 -71.25
N VAL A 2 8.66 -59.02 -71.75
CA VAL A 2 9.07 -57.87 -70.89
C VAL A 2 7.81 -57.07 -70.64
N SER A 3 7.44 -56.92 -69.32
CA SER A 3 6.30 -56.10 -68.96
C SER A 3 6.81 -54.73 -68.52
N LEU A 4 6.45 -53.72 -69.24
CA LEU A 4 6.69 -52.31 -68.95
C LEU A 4 5.61 -51.79 -68.01
N VAL A 5 6.02 -51.26 -66.83
CA VAL A 5 5.17 -50.52 -65.88
C VAL A 5 5.53 -49.02 -66.06
N PRO A 6 4.57 -48.13 -66.30
CA PRO A 6 4.87 -46.72 -66.52
C PRO A 6 5.08 -45.98 -65.16
N TYR A 7 6.10 -45.14 -65.19
CA TYR A 7 6.47 -44.23 -64.11
C TYR A 7 5.50 -43.03 -64.06
N LEU A 8 4.81 -42.81 -62.93
CA LEU A 8 4.03 -41.60 -62.65
C LEU A 8 4.84 -40.62 -61.81
N PRO A 9 4.85 -39.31 -62.11
CA PRO A 9 5.63 -38.33 -61.38
C PRO A 9 4.97 -37.95 -60.05
N ARG A 10 5.83 -37.90 -59.01
CA ARG A 10 5.47 -37.45 -57.66
C ARG A 10 5.15 -35.94 -57.67
N TRP A 11 3.90 -35.57 -57.48
CA TRP A 11 3.50 -34.20 -57.14
C TRP A 11 3.85 -33.92 -55.70
N LYS A 12 4.72 -32.92 -55.47
CA LYS A 12 5.02 -32.35 -54.16
C LYS A 12 3.76 -31.63 -53.65
N ARG A 13 3.07 -32.19 -52.70
CA ARG A 13 2.07 -31.47 -51.92
C ARG A 13 2.81 -30.58 -50.93
N GLN A 14 2.87 -29.28 -51.20
CA GLN A 14 3.19 -28.27 -50.22
C GLN A 14 1.96 -28.10 -49.31
N VAL A 15 2.08 -28.59 -48.06
CA VAL A 15 1.13 -28.28 -47.02
C VAL A 15 1.52 -26.90 -46.49
N ILE A 16 0.76 -25.88 -46.90
CA ILE A 16 0.84 -24.55 -46.26
C ILE A 16 0.14 -24.68 -44.91
N ALA A 17 0.92 -24.79 -43.84
CA ALA A 17 0.42 -24.65 -42.48
C ALA A 17 0.12 -23.17 -42.24
N LEU A 18 -1.14 -22.77 -42.33
CA LEU A 18 -1.61 -21.50 -41.82
C LEU A 18 -1.53 -21.57 -40.28
N ILE A 19 -0.50 -20.95 -39.72
CA ILE A 19 -0.42 -20.68 -38.30
C ILE A 19 -1.38 -19.50 -38.02
N PHE A 20 -2.58 -19.82 -37.59
CA PHE A 20 -3.45 -18.84 -36.91
C PHE A 20 -2.88 -18.60 -35.52
N THR A 21 -2.10 -17.55 -35.38
CA THR A 21 -1.82 -16.97 -34.04
C THR A 21 -3.10 -16.30 -33.58
N THR A 22 -3.92 -17.04 -32.83
CA THR A 22 -5.00 -16.45 -32.04
C THR A 22 -4.34 -15.72 -30.85
N THR A 23 -4.10 -14.43 -31.02
CA THR A 23 -3.94 -13.51 -29.91
C THR A 23 -5.27 -13.50 -29.15
N LEU A 24 -5.36 -14.30 -28.08
CA LEU A 24 -6.40 -14.19 -27.08
C LEU A 24 -6.22 -12.82 -26.38
N PHE A 25 -6.85 -11.80 -26.92
CA PHE A 25 -7.22 -10.65 -26.12
C PHE A 25 -8.16 -11.18 -25.03
N GLN A 26 -7.66 -11.34 -23.80
CA GLN A 26 -8.53 -11.50 -22.64
C GLN A 26 -9.28 -10.18 -22.46
N ILE A 27 -10.40 -10.05 -23.14
CA ILE A 27 -11.43 -9.09 -22.78
C ILE A 27 -11.98 -9.61 -21.45
N GLY A 28 -11.55 -8.99 -20.34
CA GLY A 28 -12.11 -9.27 -19.03
C GLY A 28 -13.62 -8.99 -19.11
N VAL A 29 -14.41 -10.06 -19.11
CA VAL A 29 -15.86 -9.95 -19.02
C VAL A 29 -16.15 -9.50 -17.58
N LEU A 30 -16.65 -8.27 -17.43
CA LEU A 30 -17.29 -7.82 -16.21
C LEU A 30 -18.53 -8.69 -15.99
N ALA A 31 -18.41 -9.72 -15.18
CA ALA A 31 -19.55 -10.47 -14.70
C ALA A 31 -20.34 -9.55 -13.76
N ARG A 32 -21.48 -9.06 -14.20
CA ARG A 32 -22.38 -8.27 -13.34
C ARG A 32 -23.12 -9.25 -12.44
N SER A 33 -22.72 -9.30 -11.18
CA SER A 33 -23.45 -10.02 -10.11
C SER A 33 -24.74 -9.31 -9.71
N PRO A 34 -25.62 -9.90 -8.85
CA PRO A 34 -26.90 -9.30 -8.49
C PRO A 34 -26.78 -7.84 -8.09
N GLU A 35 -27.83 -7.07 -8.28
CA GLU A 35 -27.87 -5.60 -8.22
C GLU A 35 -26.87 -4.96 -7.25
N GLY A 36 -25.86 -4.26 -7.80
CA GLY A 36 -24.91 -3.46 -7.03
C GLY A 36 -23.49 -4.00 -6.86
N ALA A 37 -23.16 -5.23 -7.28
CA ALA A 37 -21.82 -5.79 -7.16
C ALA A 37 -21.06 -5.77 -8.48
N THR A 38 -19.72 -5.48 -8.42
CA THR A 38 -18.82 -5.50 -9.59
C THR A 38 -17.56 -6.29 -9.25
N THR A 39 -17.28 -7.36 -10.00
CA THR A 39 -16.10 -8.21 -9.79
C THR A 39 -14.98 -7.85 -10.76
N LEU A 40 -13.77 -7.70 -10.23
CA LEU A 40 -12.52 -7.41 -10.91
C LEU A 40 -11.54 -8.54 -10.63
N CYS A 41 -10.64 -8.87 -11.56
CA CYS A 41 -9.57 -9.84 -11.34
C CYS A 41 -8.24 -9.42 -11.98
N GLY A 42 -7.13 -9.90 -11.43
CA GLY A 42 -5.79 -9.68 -11.95
C GLY A 42 -5.31 -8.23 -11.86
N LYS A 43 -5.31 -7.49 -12.95
CA LYS A 43 -4.89 -6.07 -13.01
C LYS A 43 -6.06 -5.11 -13.33
N MET A 44 -7.29 -5.57 -13.18
CA MET A 44 -8.45 -4.74 -13.45
C MET A 44 -8.63 -3.65 -12.41
N THR A 45 -9.23 -2.55 -12.86
CA THR A 45 -9.57 -1.38 -12.03
C THR A 45 -11.02 -0.98 -12.26
N LEU A 46 -11.61 -0.30 -11.28
CA LEU A 46 -12.94 0.28 -11.32
C LEU A 46 -12.90 1.68 -10.74
N GLU A 47 -13.41 2.67 -11.46
CA GLU A 47 -13.59 4.02 -10.92
C GLU A 47 -15.03 4.25 -10.45
N ASP A 48 -15.20 4.69 -9.21
CA ASP A 48 -16.45 5.21 -8.67
C ASP A 48 -16.34 6.74 -8.52
N LYS A 49 -16.65 7.43 -9.60
CA LYS A 49 -16.60 8.90 -9.65
C LYS A 49 -17.59 9.56 -8.67
N SER A 50 -18.68 8.86 -8.34
CA SER A 50 -19.72 9.40 -7.46
C SER A 50 -19.24 9.50 -6.00
N ARG A 51 -18.35 8.60 -5.60
CA ARG A 51 -17.74 8.55 -4.26
C ARG A 51 -16.30 9.07 -4.21
N HIS A 52 -15.76 9.48 -5.37
CA HIS A 52 -14.34 9.84 -5.50
C HIS A 52 -13.39 8.72 -5.06
N LEU A 53 -13.68 7.49 -5.49
CA LEU A 53 -12.92 6.29 -5.21
C LEU A 53 -12.51 5.59 -6.50
N ALA A 54 -11.40 4.87 -6.44
CA ALA A 54 -11.04 3.90 -7.47
C ALA A 54 -10.59 2.61 -6.80
N TYR A 55 -10.93 1.46 -7.38
CA TYR A 55 -10.58 0.14 -6.88
C TYR A 55 -9.63 -0.53 -7.84
N ALA A 56 -8.63 -1.22 -7.31
CA ALA A 56 -7.70 -1.97 -8.12
C ALA A 56 -7.35 -3.30 -7.46
N VAL A 57 -7.33 -4.36 -8.26
CA VAL A 57 -6.89 -5.69 -7.81
C VAL A 57 -5.37 -5.73 -7.66
N ASN A 58 -4.66 -5.06 -8.56
CA ASN A 58 -3.22 -4.85 -8.53
C ASN A 58 -2.39 -6.13 -8.26
N ALA A 59 -2.66 -7.21 -9.00
CA ALA A 59 -1.86 -8.44 -8.97
C ALA A 59 -0.69 -8.34 -9.95
N TRP A 60 0.44 -7.79 -9.51
CA TRP A 60 1.60 -7.53 -10.39
C TRP A 60 2.58 -8.69 -10.48
N ASN A 61 2.63 -9.56 -9.46
CA ASN A 61 3.58 -10.67 -9.36
C ASN A 61 2.87 -12.02 -9.12
N PRO A 62 1.97 -12.44 -10.04
CA PRO A 62 1.18 -13.65 -9.83
C PRO A 62 2.06 -14.91 -9.85
N THR A 63 1.79 -15.85 -8.97
CA THR A 63 2.38 -17.19 -9.02
C THR A 63 1.66 -18.06 -10.08
N SER A 64 2.28 -19.16 -10.49
CA SER A 64 1.66 -20.10 -11.43
C SER A 64 0.43 -20.81 -10.85
N LYS A 65 0.31 -20.81 -9.53
CA LYS A 65 -0.80 -21.41 -8.78
C LYS A 65 -1.39 -20.34 -7.86
N GLY A 66 -2.22 -19.50 -8.40
CA GLY A 66 -2.84 -18.49 -7.61
C GLY A 66 -3.71 -17.52 -8.43
N PHE A 67 -4.44 -16.73 -7.72
CA PHE A 67 -5.30 -15.69 -8.28
C PHE A 67 -5.54 -14.59 -7.26
N GLN A 68 -5.97 -13.44 -7.76
CA GLN A 68 -6.52 -12.35 -6.98
C GLN A 68 -7.71 -11.78 -7.74
N CYS A 69 -8.85 -11.71 -7.06
CA CYS A 69 -10.02 -10.98 -7.53
C CYS A 69 -10.45 -9.97 -6.44
N MET A 70 -11.40 -9.14 -6.76
CA MET A 70 -12.06 -8.19 -5.85
C MET A 70 -13.49 -8.00 -6.31
N THR A 71 -14.44 -8.11 -5.41
CA THR A 71 -15.84 -7.73 -5.67
C THR A 71 -16.16 -6.48 -4.87
N VAL A 72 -16.43 -5.39 -5.56
CA VAL A 72 -16.91 -4.13 -4.96
C VAL A 72 -18.42 -4.23 -4.82
N ASN A 73 -18.88 -4.14 -3.60
CA ASN A 73 -20.27 -4.28 -3.19
C ASN A 73 -20.80 -2.94 -2.70
N GLN A 74 -22.06 -2.70 -2.90
CA GLN A 74 -22.75 -1.50 -2.40
C GLN A 74 -24.21 -1.81 -2.06
N ASP A 75 -24.68 -1.15 -1.01
CA ASP A 75 -26.08 -1.00 -0.70
C ASP A 75 -26.48 0.49 -0.69
N ASP A 76 -27.65 0.82 -0.19
CA ASP A 76 -28.15 2.20 -0.16
C ASP A 76 -27.28 3.15 0.67
N THR A 77 -26.50 2.65 1.62
CA THR A 77 -25.76 3.43 2.62
C THR A 77 -24.26 3.15 2.65
N ASN A 78 -23.85 1.94 2.28
CA ASN A 78 -22.49 1.46 2.47
C ASN A 78 -21.85 1.02 1.15
N VAL A 79 -20.53 1.08 1.12
CA VAL A 79 -19.70 0.43 0.13
C VAL A 79 -18.62 -0.37 0.83
N TRP A 80 -18.38 -1.59 0.36
CA TRP A 80 -17.31 -2.45 0.85
C TRP A 80 -16.75 -3.26 -0.32
N PHE A 81 -15.60 -3.84 -0.13
CA PHE A 81 -15.09 -4.81 -1.08
C PHE A 81 -14.60 -6.08 -0.38
N ASN A 82 -14.76 -7.20 -1.07
CA ASN A 82 -14.20 -8.49 -0.73
C ASN A 82 -13.17 -8.87 -1.78
N ALA A 83 -11.96 -9.16 -1.35
CA ALA A 83 -10.84 -9.44 -2.24
C ALA A 83 -10.28 -10.85 -1.97
N PRO A 84 -10.91 -11.91 -2.54
CA PRO A 84 -10.43 -13.27 -2.42
C PRO A 84 -9.12 -13.46 -3.18
N TRP A 85 -8.19 -14.22 -2.57
CA TRP A 85 -6.89 -14.51 -3.13
C TRP A 85 -6.34 -15.87 -2.73
N LEU A 86 -5.38 -16.34 -3.50
CA LEU A 86 -4.56 -17.51 -3.25
C LEU A 86 -3.21 -17.33 -3.93
N TRP A 87 -2.12 -17.48 -3.19
CA TRP A 87 -0.78 -17.43 -3.74
C TRP A 87 0.06 -18.56 -3.18
N GLU A 88 0.26 -19.64 -3.93
CA GLU A 88 1.18 -20.72 -3.56
C GLU A 88 2.58 -20.47 -4.13
N GLY A 89 3.59 -20.67 -3.30
CA GLY A 89 4.99 -20.71 -3.73
C GLY A 89 5.85 -19.62 -3.11
N ASP A 90 6.16 -18.57 -3.80
CA ASP A 90 7.09 -17.51 -3.42
C ASP A 90 6.61 -16.69 -2.21
N LYS A 91 6.86 -17.19 -0.99
CA LYS A 91 6.42 -16.58 0.27
C LYS A 91 7.21 -15.33 0.68
N ASP A 92 8.28 -15.01 -0.04
CA ASP A 92 9.21 -13.93 0.31
C ASP A 92 8.91 -12.64 -0.47
N ASN A 93 8.04 -12.70 -1.47
CA ASN A 93 7.65 -11.57 -2.28
C ASN A 93 6.15 -11.26 -2.17
N VAL A 94 5.81 -9.99 -2.26
CA VAL A 94 4.41 -9.53 -2.39
C VAL A 94 3.91 -9.85 -3.80
N HIS A 95 2.71 -10.37 -3.92
CA HIS A 95 2.11 -10.76 -5.19
C HIS A 95 1.03 -9.79 -5.68
N SER A 96 0.31 -9.19 -4.74
CA SER A 96 -0.76 -8.25 -5.04
C SER A 96 -1.02 -7.29 -3.89
N TYR A 97 -1.69 -6.17 -4.23
CA TYR A 97 -2.20 -5.20 -3.27
C TYR A 97 -3.60 -4.76 -3.72
N PRO A 98 -4.65 -5.58 -3.48
CA PRO A 98 -6.03 -5.16 -3.71
C PRO A 98 -6.36 -3.99 -2.79
N HIS A 99 -6.81 -2.88 -3.38
CA HIS A 99 -7.00 -1.64 -2.62
C HIS A 99 -8.14 -0.78 -3.15
N VAL A 100 -8.57 0.16 -2.31
CA VAL A 100 -9.30 1.35 -2.69
C VAL A 100 -8.35 2.55 -2.69
N LYS A 101 -8.37 3.36 -3.75
CA LYS A 101 -7.64 4.62 -3.91
C LYS A 101 -8.57 5.79 -3.70
N PHE A 102 -8.17 6.74 -2.88
CA PHE A 102 -8.92 7.96 -2.63
C PHE A 102 -8.64 9.03 -3.69
N GLN A 103 -9.68 9.48 -4.39
CA GLN A 103 -9.59 10.54 -5.42
C GLN A 103 -9.94 11.89 -4.81
N SER A 104 -9.03 12.45 -4.00
CA SER A 104 -9.22 13.76 -3.38
C SER A 104 -8.78 14.89 -4.31
N SER A 105 -9.59 15.95 -4.43
CA SER A 105 -9.23 17.17 -5.15
C SER A 105 -8.11 17.98 -4.46
N LYS A 106 -7.70 17.58 -3.26
CA LYS A 106 -6.56 18.18 -2.55
C LYS A 106 -5.22 17.59 -2.99
N LEU A 107 -5.22 16.40 -3.58
CA LEU A 107 -4.02 15.73 -4.09
C LEU A 107 -3.72 16.14 -5.53
N PRO A 108 -2.45 16.32 -5.94
CA PRO A 108 -1.26 16.23 -5.09
C PRO A 108 -1.06 17.48 -4.22
N ILE A 109 -0.49 17.30 -3.01
CA ILE A 109 -0.29 18.37 -2.04
C ILE A 109 1.10 18.28 -1.37
N PRO A 110 1.84 19.41 -1.17
CA PRO A 110 3.07 19.40 -0.40
C PRO A 110 2.83 18.98 1.06
N LEU A 111 3.72 18.15 1.61
CA LEU A 111 3.57 17.66 2.99
C LEU A 111 3.43 18.79 4.02
N ALA A 112 4.17 19.89 3.85
CA ALA A 112 4.12 21.04 4.77
C ALA A 112 2.80 21.83 4.73
N GLU A 113 1.96 21.64 3.73
CA GLU A 113 0.66 22.31 3.62
C GLU A 113 -0.46 21.51 4.31
N ILE A 114 -0.23 20.25 4.63
CA ILE A 114 -1.18 19.38 5.33
C ILE A 114 -1.24 19.80 6.81
N THR A 115 -2.41 20.25 7.26
CA THR A 115 -2.65 20.62 8.66
C THR A 115 -3.30 19.51 9.46
N SER A 116 -4.09 18.67 8.79
CA SER A 116 -4.56 17.38 9.32
C SER A 116 -4.90 16.45 8.16
N MET A 117 -4.73 15.16 8.38
CA MET A 117 -5.06 14.11 7.42
C MET A 117 -5.72 12.96 8.16
N ARG A 118 -7.05 12.91 8.13
CA ARG A 118 -7.80 11.83 8.76
C ARG A 118 -8.02 10.70 7.78
N LEU A 119 -7.64 9.51 8.20
CA LEU A 119 -7.88 8.25 7.51
C LEU A 119 -8.84 7.40 8.32
N THR A 120 -9.82 6.80 7.65
CA THR A 120 -10.67 5.76 8.25
C THR A 120 -10.61 4.49 7.41
N GLY A 121 -10.84 3.35 8.06
CA GLY A 121 -10.96 2.06 7.38
C GLY A 121 -11.24 0.94 8.37
N SER A 122 -12.19 0.09 8.04
CA SER A 122 -12.42 -1.17 8.75
C SER A 122 -12.00 -2.32 7.84
N TRP A 123 -11.37 -3.34 8.41
CA TRP A 123 -10.89 -4.49 7.64
C TRP A 123 -10.97 -5.79 8.45
N THR A 124 -11.00 -6.89 7.73
CA THR A 124 -10.85 -8.24 8.28
C THR A 124 -10.28 -9.17 7.20
N MET A 125 -9.78 -10.33 7.61
CA MET A 125 -9.45 -11.44 6.72
C MET A 125 -10.13 -12.70 7.22
N THR A 126 -10.63 -13.51 6.29
CA THR A 126 -11.28 -14.78 6.61
C THR A 126 -10.80 -15.87 5.67
N GLU A 127 -10.73 -17.12 6.15
CA GLU A 127 -10.57 -18.27 5.27
C GLU A 127 -11.81 -18.40 4.36
N GLY A 128 -11.58 -18.79 3.11
CA GLY A 128 -12.63 -19.01 2.13
C GLY A 128 -12.72 -17.91 1.07
N PHE A 129 -13.73 -18.05 0.24
CA PHE A 129 -14.00 -17.22 -0.91
C PHE A 129 -15.29 -16.45 -0.68
N LEU A 130 -15.17 -15.16 -0.33
CA LEU A 130 -16.33 -14.26 -0.19
C LEU A 130 -16.41 -13.35 -1.41
N GLU A 131 -17.61 -13.14 -1.93
CA GLU A 131 -17.88 -12.21 -3.04
C GLU A 131 -18.83 -11.08 -2.62
N THR A 132 -20.03 -11.42 -2.25
CA THR A 132 -21.11 -10.45 -1.97
C THR A 132 -21.51 -10.40 -0.50
N GLU A 133 -21.00 -11.28 0.32
CA GLU A 133 -21.29 -11.33 1.74
C GLU A 133 -20.78 -10.08 2.45
N THR A 134 -21.53 -9.61 3.44
CA THR A 134 -21.10 -8.52 4.32
C THR A 134 -20.23 -9.11 5.43
N PRO A 135 -18.93 -8.77 5.50
CA PRO A 135 -18.04 -9.30 6.52
C PRO A 135 -18.35 -8.72 7.91
N ASN A 136 -17.94 -9.45 8.95
CA ASN A 136 -17.93 -8.93 10.30
C ASN A 136 -16.55 -8.30 10.58
N PHE A 137 -16.52 -7.00 10.87
CA PHE A 137 -15.28 -6.22 11.08
C PHE A 137 -14.91 -6.09 12.57
N SER A 138 -15.62 -6.75 13.49
CA SER A 138 -15.31 -6.64 14.92
C SER A 138 -13.93 -7.22 15.25
N SER A 139 -13.21 -6.59 16.18
CA SER A 139 -11.93 -7.09 16.67
C SER A 139 -12.00 -8.51 17.22
N ARG A 140 -13.08 -8.86 17.89
CA ARG A 140 -13.31 -10.23 18.38
C ARG A 140 -13.34 -11.27 17.26
N GLU A 141 -14.06 -10.99 16.18
CA GLU A 141 -14.10 -11.89 15.02
C GLU A 141 -12.73 -11.99 14.37
N TRP A 142 -11.98 -10.88 14.32
CA TRP A 142 -10.63 -10.87 13.80
C TRP A 142 -9.70 -11.75 14.62
N ASP A 143 -9.73 -11.69 15.94
CA ASP A 143 -8.86 -12.50 16.82
C ASP A 143 -9.10 -14.01 16.61
N GLU A 144 -10.37 -14.41 16.45
CA GLU A 144 -10.75 -15.78 16.14
C GLU A 144 -10.23 -16.20 14.74
N ASN A 145 -10.40 -15.36 13.72
CA ASN A 145 -9.94 -15.59 12.36
C ASN A 145 -8.40 -15.64 12.28
N LYS A 146 -7.71 -14.68 12.90
CA LYS A 146 -6.24 -14.58 12.89
C LYS A 146 -5.57 -15.87 13.33
N SER A 147 -6.02 -16.44 14.44
CA SER A 147 -5.50 -17.72 14.93
C SER A 147 -5.65 -18.86 13.90
N SER A 148 -6.76 -18.89 13.17
CA SER A 148 -6.97 -19.87 12.11
C SER A 148 -6.04 -19.65 10.93
N LEU A 149 -5.92 -18.37 10.49
CA LEU A 149 -5.08 -17.98 9.34
C LEU A 149 -3.59 -18.22 9.61
N ASP A 150 -3.11 -17.95 10.84
CA ASP A 150 -1.72 -18.23 11.24
C ASP A 150 -1.42 -19.74 11.17
N ASN A 151 -2.34 -20.57 11.62
CA ASN A 151 -2.20 -22.05 11.54
C ASN A 151 -2.18 -22.56 10.09
N LEU A 152 -2.78 -21.84 9.15
CA LEU A 152 -2.78 -22.15 7.72
C LEU A 152 -1.54 -21.60 6.99
N GLY A 153 -0.67 -20.88 7.70
CA GLY A 153 0.53 -20.27 7.12
C GLY A 153 0.22 -19.16 6.13
N ILE A 154 -0.86 -18.42 6.36
CA ILE A 154 -1.22 -17.24 5.58
C ILE A 154 -0.26 -16.11 5.92
N LYS A 155 0.10 -15.30 4.92
CA LYS A 155 0.96 -14.14 5.12
C LYS A 155 0.44 -12.94 4.34
N ALA A 156 0.01 -11.91 5.07
CA ALA A 156 -0.57 -10.68 4.54
C ALA A 156 -0.53 -9.55 5.58
N ASN A 157 -0.73 -8.31 5.14
CA ASN A 157 -0.97 -7.16 6.01
C ASN A 157 -2.29 -6.47 5.68
N ALA A 158 -2.67 -5.49 6.49
CA ALA A 158 -3.62 -4.44 6.17
C ALA A 158 -2.91 -3.10 6.34
N ALA A 159 -2.94 -2.26 5.31
CA ALA A 159 -2.13 -1.05 5.28
C ALA A 159 -2.80 0.09 4.50
N PHE A 160 -2.53 1.32 4.94
CA PHE A 160 -2.60 2.48 4.06
C PHE A 160 -1.27 2.61 3.34
N ASP A 161 -1.32 2.89 2.05
CA ASP A 161 -0.15 3.09 1.19
C ASP A 161 -0.22 4.44 0.50
N MET A 162 0.88 5.18 0.51
CA MET A 162 0.98 6.54 0.03
C MET A 162 2.18 6.70 -0.87
N PHE A 163 2.01 7.39 -2.00
CA PHE A 163 3.10 7.66 -2.94
C PHE A 163 3.40 9.15 -3.00
N LEU A 164 4.69 9.45 -2.92
CA LEU A 164 5.20 10.81 -2.81
C LEU A 164 6.37 11.02 -3.79
N ASP A 165 6.49 12.25 -4.28
CA ASP A 165 7.65 12.65 -5.10
C ASP A 165 7.90 14.16 -4.95
N ALA A 166 9.13 14.59 -5.29
CA ALA A 166 9.48 16.00 -5.37
C ALA A 166 8.75 16.70 -6.54
N ASP A 167 8.40 15.96 -7.57
CA ASP A 167 7.58 16.39 -8.70
C ASP A 167 6.11 16.01 -8.46
N SER A 168 5.22 16.99 -8.57
CA SER A 168 3.79 16.80 -8.33
C SER A 168 3.14 15.81 -9.31
N THR A 169 3.64 15.72 -10.55
CA THR A 169 3.12 14.79 -11.55
C THR A 169 3.54 13.35 -11.24
N ASN A 170 4.83 13.16 -10.92
CA ASN A 170 5.35 11.85 -10.55
C ASN A 170 4.65 11.29 -9.29
N SER A 171 4.34 12.16 -8.32
CA SER A 171 3.66 11.73 -7.10
C SER A 171 2.28 11.11 -7.34
N THR A 172 1.65 11.39 -8.48
CA THR A 172 0.33 10.85 -8.85
C THR A 172 0.37 9.51 -9.60
N ASP A 173 1.55 8.95 -9.81
CA ASP A 173 1.77 7.66 -10.46
C ASP A 173 2.67 6.78 -9.57
N SER A 174 2.14 5.69 -9.03
CA SER A 174 2.85 4.77 -8.13
C SER A 174 4.10 4.11 -8.76
N VAL A 175 4.23 4.13 -10.10
CA VAL A 175 5.41 3.62 -10.80
C VAL A 175 6.52 4.67 -10.86
N SER A 176 6.15 5.94 -11.02
CA SER A 176 7.06 7.08 -11.17
C SER A 176 7.47 7.71 -9.85
N ALA A 177 6.65 7.58 -8.81
CA ALA A 177 6.92 8.12 -7.48
C ALA A 177 8.19 7.51 -6.88
N GLY A 178 9.09 8.36 -6.39
CA GLY A 178 10.36 7.94 -5.79
C GLY A 178 10.26 7.51 -4.33
N ILE A 179 9.14 7.79 -3.66
CA ILE A 179 8.93 7.55 -2.23
C ILE A 179 7.59 6.87 -2.02
N GLU A 180 7.60 5.82 -1.21
CA GLU A 180 6.45 5.09 -0.70
C GLU A 180 6.40 5.25 0.82
N LEU A 181 5.26 5.57 1.38
CA LEU A 181 5.05 5.69 2.82
C LEU A 181 3.83 4.88 3.21
N MET A 182 4.04 3.85 4.02
CA MET A 182 3.00 2.94 4.48
C MET A 182 2.67 3.16 5.96
N ILE A 183 1.42 2.91 6.32
CA ILE A 183 0.98 2.76 7.71
C ILE A 183 0.30 1.40 7.80
N TRP A 184 0.97 0.44 8.40
CA TRP A 184 0.38 -0.87 8.67
C TRP A 184 -0.55 -0.75 9.87
N ILE A 185 -1.70 -1.41 9.80
CA ILE A 185 -2.70 -1.42 10.87
C ILE A 185 -3.06 -2.83 11.33
N GLY A 186 -2.46 -3.85 10.69
CA GLY A 186 -2.55 -5.24 11.12
C GLY A 186 -1.84 -6.18 10.18
N SER A 187 -1.66 -7.43 10.62
CA SER A 187 -0.97 -8.45 9.84
C SER A 187 -1.29 -9.86 10.31
N VAL A 188 -1.02 -10.84 9.44
CA VAL A 188 -1.08 -12.27 9.73
C VAL A 188 0.13 -12.97 9.13
N GLY A 189 0.68 -13.97 9.82
CA GLY A 189 1.81 -14.79 9.35
C GLY A 189 3.15 -14.07 9.28
N ASP A 190 3.38 -13.13 10.18
CA ASP A 190 4.64 -12.40 10.32
C ASP A 190 5.21 -11.81 9.02
N PRO A 191 4.47 -11.01 8.26
CA PRO A 191 5.06 -10.21 7.21
C PRO A 191 6.03 -9.21 7.83
N TRP A 192 7.05 -8.82 7.08
CA TRP A 192 8.01 -7.81 7.55
C TRP A 192 8.04 -6.62 6.59
N PRO A 193 8.11 -5.38 7.13
CA PRO A 193 8.35 -4.21 6.30
C PRO A 193 9.76 -4.26 5.70
N LEU A 194 10.01 -3.51 4.64
CA LEU A 194 11.37 -3.30 4.16
C LEU A 194 12.20 -2.62 5.26
N LYS A 195 13.13 -3.39 5.88
CA LYS A 195 13.74 -3.05 7.17
C LYS A 195 15.26 -3.04 7.08
N THR A 196 15.82 -1.99 6.47
CA THR A 196 17.27 -1.75 6.52
C THR A 196 17.63 -0.96 7.79
N LYS A 197 16.73 -0.07 8.24
CA LYS A 197 16.93 0.80 9.39
C LYS A 197 15.62 1.00 10.16
N THR A 198 15.74 1.19 11.48
CA THR A 198 14.69 1.76 12.33
C THR A 198 15.02 3.24 12.52
N LEU A 199 14.06 4.12 12.23
CA LEU A 199 14.28 5.57 12.20
C LEU A 199 13.72 6.30 13.44
N GLY A 200 12.92 5.62 14.26
CA GLY A 200 12.37 6.14 15.51
C GLY A 200 10.90 5.76 15.69
N THR A 201 10.28 6.35 16.70
CA THR A 201 8.90 6.07 17.07
C THR A 201 8.06 7.35 17.13
N GLN A 202 6.77 7.22 16.94
CA GLN A 202 5.79 8.30 17.03
C GLN A 202 4.47 7.76 17.57
N LYS A 203 3.86 8.49 18.50
CA LYS A 203 2.51 8.17 18.99
C LYS A 203 1.44 8.67 18.02
N LEU A 204 0.43 7.83 17.82
CA LEU A 204 -0.81 8.16 17.14
C LEU A 204 -1.97 7.74 18.07
N GLY A 205 -2.67 8.73 18.64
CA GLY A 205 -3.58 8.46 19.75
C GLY A 205 -2.83 7.93 20.98
N ASP A 206 -3.26 6.81 21.50
CA ASP A 206 -2.63 6.09 22.63
C ASP A 206 -1.64 5.00 22.19
N ARG A 207 -1.52 4.75 20.87
CA ARG A 207 -0.66 3.71 20.29
C ARG A 207 0.68 4.28 19.85
N GLU A 208 1.74 3.50 20.02
CA GLU A 208 3.07 3.82 19.51
C GLU A 208 3.32 3.08 18.19
N PHE A 209 3.94 3.79 17.24
CA PHE A 209 4.32 3.25 15.94
C PHE A 209 5.82 3.42 15.72
N THR A 210 6.47 2.38 15.28
CA THR A 210 7.88 2.38 14.91
C THR A 210 8.03 2.60 13.41
N LEU A 211 8.91 3.54 13.02
CA LEU A 211 9.24 3.84 11.62
C LEU A 211 10.39 2.98 11.14
N TYR A 212 10.13 2.17 10.15
CA TYR A 212 11.13 1.40 9.40
C TYR A 212 11.42 2.04 8.05
N TYR A 213 12.61 1.80 7.55
CA TYR A 213 13.06 2.27 6.25
C TYR A 213 13.77 1.17 5.48
N GLY A 214 13.53 1.12 4.18
CA GLY A 214 14.22 0.28 3.22
C GLY A 214 14.10 0.82 1.81
N LYS A 215 14.64 0.08 0.84
CA LYS A 215 14.44 0.34 -0.58
C LYS A 215 13.80 -0.88 -1.23
N ASN A 216 12.82 -0.63 -2.09
CA ASN A 216 12.21 -1.69 -2.88
C ASN A 216 13.10 -2.09 -4.08
N GLN A 217 12.64 -3.04 -4.87
CA GLN A 217 13.39 -3.55 -6.04
C GLN A 217 13.64 -2.49 -7.13
N ARG A 218 12.88 -1.37 -7.14
CA ARG A 218 13.08 -0.23 -8.03
C ARG A 218 14.02 0.82 -7.44
N ALA A 219 14.60 0.56 -6.28
CA ALA A 219 15.41 1.48 -5.48
C ALA A 219 14.64 2.70 -4.93
N ASN A 220 13.30 2.68 -4.95
CA ASN A 220 12.49 3.71 -4.32
C ASN A 220 12.63 3.63 -2.79
N HIS A 221 12.56 4.78 -2.16
CA HIS A 221 12.59 4.90 -0.71
C HIS A 221 11.24 4.44 -0.12
N VAL A 222 11.27 3.46 0.79
CA VAL A 222 10.07 2.94 1.45
C VAL A 222 10.17 3.21 2.94
N PHE A 223 9.20 3.95 3.46
CA PHE A 223 9.02 4.25 4.87
C PHE A 223 7.78 3.53 5.36
N THR A 224 7.89 2.74 6.43
CA THR A 224 6.76 1.97 6.94
C THR A 224 6.58 2.22 8.43
N TRP A 225 5.46 2.80 8.81
CA TRP A 225 5.01 2.87 10.18
C TRP A 225 4.33 1.55 10.54
N VAL A 226 4.78 0.92 11.62
CA VAL A 226 4.22 -0.34 12.13
C VAL A 226 3.87 -0.14 13.59
N PRO A 227 2.67 -0.54 14.06
CA PRO A 227 2.35 -0.52 15.48
C PRO A 227 3.35 -1.38 16.26
N ASP A 228 3.67 -0.99 17.48
CA ASP A 228 4.57 -1.78 18.32
C ASP A 228 3.94 -3.15 18.65
N GLU A 229 4.80 -4.14 19.00
CA GLU A 229 4.42 -5.54 19.16
C GLU A 229 3.37 -5.80 20.27
N ASP A 230 3.23 -4.88 21.20
CA ASP A 230 2.22 -4.92 22.27
C ASP A 230 0.89 -4.26 21.91
N VAL A 231 0.78 -3.75 20.67
CA VAL A 231 -0.45 -3.18 20.11
C VAL A 231 -1.19 -4.23 19.30
N ASP A 232 -2.45 -4.50 19.67
CA ASP A 232 -3.33 -5.37 18.87
C ASP A 232 -3.57 -4.79 17.47
N ASP A 233 -3.85 -5.66 16.51
CA ASP A 233 -4.25 -5.24 15.17
C ASP A 233 -5.45 -4.29 15.20
N ILE A 234 -5.38 -3.21 14.44
CA ILE A 234 -6.37 -2.14 14.45
C ILE A 234 -7.40 -2.40 13.35
N THR A 235 -8.41 -3.21 13.65
CA THR A 235 -9.45 -3.60 12.67
C THR A 235 -10.39 -2.46 12.29
N GLU A 236 -10.54 -1.48 13.17
CA GLU A 236 -11.29 -0.24 12.93
C GLU A 236 -10.36 0.94 13.16
N PHE A 237 -9.86 1.52 12.09
CA PHE A 237 -8.94 2.66 12.11
C PHE A 237 -9.70 3.95 11.84
N ASP A 238 -9.53 4.95 12.69
CA ASP A 238 -10.12 6.29 12.52
C ASP A 238 -9.25 7.33 13.22
N GLU A 239 -8.15 7.76 12.56
CA GLU A 239 -7.13 8.61 13.16
C GLU A 239 -6.70 9.77 12.25
N ASP A 240 -6.25 10.86 12.85
CA ASP A 240 -5.49 11.91 12.16
C ASP A 240 -4.02 11.48 12.07
N VAL A 241 -3.59 11.08 10.88
CA VAL A 241 -2.21 10.57 10.64
C VAL A 241 -1.20 11.68 10.36
N SER A 242 -1.60 12.96 10.41
CA SER A 242 -0.67 14.08 10.19
C SER A 242 0.56 14.05 11.11
N PRO A 243 0.51 13.58 12.38
CA PRO A 243 1.71 13.46 13.21
C PRO A 243 2.76 12.49 12.64
N LEU A 244 2.33 11.41 11.98
CA LEU A 244 3.23 10.45 11.31
C LEU A 244 3.89 11.06 10.06
N LEU A 245 3.11 11.82 9.28
CA LEU A 245 3.63 12.55 8.11
C LEU A 245 4.59 13.66 8.54
N GLU A 246 4.22 14.43 9.56
CA GLU A 246 5.06 15.49 10.12
C GLU A 246 6.39 14.95 10.64
N TYR A 247 6.39 13.80 11.29
CA TYR A 247 7.60 13.17 11.79
C TYR A 247 8.65 12.99 10.66
N VAL A 248 8.25 12.48 9.51
CA VAL A 248 9.20 12.18 8.42
C VAL A 248 9.82 13.44 7.82
N TRP A 249 9.08 14.52 7.64
CA TRP A 249 9.65 15.74 7.08
C TRP A 249 10.31 16.64 8.15
N ARG A 250 9.78 16.69 9.39
CA ARG A 250 10.41 17.48 10.48
C ARG A 250 11.77 16.91 10.91
N ASN A 251 11.96 15.62 10.79
CA ASN A 251 13.23 14.97 11.06
C ASN A 251 14.18 14.95 9.85
N GLY A 252 13.81 15.60 8.73
CA GLY A 252 14.63 15.72 7.54
C GLY A 252 14.79 14.42 6.73
N LEU A 253 13.90 13.43 6.96
CA LEU A 253 13.91 12.16 6.22
C LEU A 253 13.37 12.36 4.79
N ILE A 254 12.38 13.24 4.65
CA ILE A 254 11.76 13.65 3.38
C ILE A 254 11.70 15.18 3.38
N ALA A 255 11.86 15.82 2.21
CA ALA A 255 11.72 17.27 2.13
C ALA A 255 10.26 17.69 2.40
N ASN A 256 10.05 18.78 3.10
CA ASN A 256 8.72 19.28 3.42
C ASN A 256 7.91 19.76 2.18
N SER A 257 8.62 20.04 1.08
CA SER A 257 8.03 20.39 -0.23
C SER A 257 7.66 19.18 -1.08
N THR A 258 7.94 17.96 -0.63
CA THR A 258 7.56 16.71 -1.32
C THR A 258 6.05 16.63 -1.41
N TYR A 259 5.54 16.27 -2.58
CA TYR A 259 4.12 16.14 -2.84
C TYR A 259 3.62 14.75 -2.44
N LEU A 260 2.56 14.68 -1.67
CA LEU A 260 1.72 13.51 -1.50
C LEU A 260 0.73 13.48 -2.67
N GLY A 261 0.79 12.46 -3.51
CA GLY A 261 -0.04 12.37 -4.73
C GLY A 261 -1.07 11.25 -4.70
N ILE A 262 -0.76 10.15 -4.01
CA ILE A 262 -1.64 8.97 -3.92
C ILE A 262 -1.83 8.57 -2.46
N VAL A 263 -3.04 8.16 -2.12
CA VAL A 263 -3.41 7.53 -0.85
C VAL A 263 -4.32 6.36 -1.15
N GLU A 264 -3.96 5.18 -0.69
CA GLU A 264 -4.64 3.91 -0.94
C GLU A 264 -4.84 3.15 0.38
N PHE A 265 -5.85 2.28 0.45
CA PHE A 265 -6.11 1.38 1.57
C PHE A 265 -6.39 -0.03 1.08
N GLY A 266 -5.63 -1.01 1.57
CA GLY A 266 -5.72 -2.38 1.11
C GLY A 266 -4.86 -3.36 1.89
N SER A 267 -4.45 -4.43 1.21
CA SER A 267 -3.67 -5.52 1.80
C SER A 267 -2.58 -5.97 0.85
N GLU A 268 -1.33 -5.93 1.28
CA GLU A 268 -0.29 -6.70 0.61
C GLU A 268 -0.47 -8.19 0.94
N THR A 269 -0.40 -9.04 -0.09
CA THR A 269 -0.58 -10.49 0.03
C THR A 269 0.65 -11.23 -0.45
N TRP A 270 1.22 -12.10 0.42
CA TRP A 270 2.44 -12.87 0.12
C TRP A 270 2.16 -14.33 -0.13
N GLN A 271 1.49 -15.01 0.80
CA GLN A 271 1.40 -16.47 0.82
C GLN A 271 0.04 -16.94 1.28
N SER A 272 -0.54 -17.86 0.53
CA SER A 272 -1.68 -18.68 0.95
C SER A 272 -1.71 -19.99 0.18
N SER A 273 -1.98 -21.11 0.86
CA SER A 273 -2.24 -22.42 0.25
C SER A 273 -3.74 -22.73 0.14
N THR A 274 -4.59 -21.87 0.67
CA THR A 274 -6.06 -21.95 0.61
C THR A 274 -6.62 -20.60 0.20
N ASN A 275 -7.90 -20.55 -0.17
CA ASN A 275 -8.58 -19.28 -0.43
C ASN A 275 -8.68 -18.48 0.86
N VAL A 276 -8.29 -17.21 0.77
CA VAL A 276 -8.45 -16.21 1.83
C VAL A 276 -9.09 -14.98 1.22
N THR A 277 -9.97 -14.33 1.96
CA THR A 277 -10.58 -13.08 1.53
C THR A 277 -10.17 -11.95 2.48
N PHE A 278 -9.52 -10.92 1.93
CA PHE A 278 -9.40 -9.61 2.57
C PHE A 278 -10.66 -8.81 2.30
N SER A 279 -11.24 -8.24 3.32
CA SER A 279 -12.44 -7.41 3.22
C SER A 279 -12.20 -6.04 3.85
N ALA A 280 -12.72 -4.99 3.21
CA ALA A 280 -12.61 -3.63 3.74
C ALA A 280 -13.90 -2.83 3.54
N ALA A 281 -14.20 -1.96 4.51
CA ALA A 281 -15.35 -1.06 4.53
C ALA A 281 -15.04 0.22 5.29
N SER A 282 -16.00 1.14 5.35
CA SER A 282 -15.94 2.38 6.16
C SER A 282 -14.67 3.20 5.93
N TYR A 283 -14.10 3.15 4.73
CA TYR A 283 -12.86 3.84 4.37
C TYR A 283 -13.14 5.25 3.85
N SER A 284 -12.35 6.21 4.34
CA SER A 284 -12.40 7.59 3.89
C SER A 284 -11.07 8.33 4.07
N LEU A 285 -10.90 9.41 3.32
CA LEU A 285 -9.80 10.34 3.43
C LEU A 285 -10.34 11.77 3.57
N THR A 286 -9.92 12.46 4.63
CA THR A 286 -10.15 13.90 4.79
C THR A 286 -8.83 14.62 4.96
N ILE A 287 -8.53 15.58 4.07
CA ILE A 287 -7.33 16.42 4.15
C ILE A 287 -7.75 17.85 4.46
N ASN A 288 -7.19 18.43 5.51
CA ASN A 288 -7.21 19.86 5.74
C ASN A 288 -5.82 20.43 5.40
N ALA A 289 -5.81 21.58 4.72
CA ALA A 289 -4.59 22.21 4.27
C ALA A 289 -4.60 23.71 4.63
N THR A 290 -3.43 24.27 4.87
CA THR A 290 -3.27 25.72 4.86
C THR A 290 -3.71 26.21 3.49
N GLY A 291 -4.73 27.06 3.44
CA GLY A 291 -5.10 27.70 2.17
C GLY A 291 -3.84 28.39 1.61
N ALA A 292 -3.65 28.33 0.30
CA ALA A 292 -2.55 29.00 -0.39
C ALA A 292 -2.62 30.53 -0.11
N SER A 293 -2.20 30.95 1.08
CA SER A 293 -1.91 32.34 1.38
C SER A 293 -0.53 32.61 0.80
N SER A 294 -0.51 33.32 -0.33
CA SER A 294 0.68 33.88 -0.93
C SER A 294 1.56 34.50 0.16
N GLY A 295 2.69 33.85 0.50
CA GLY A 295 3.78 34.56 1.13
C GLY A 295 4.36 34.09 2.45
N SER A 296 4.10 32.90 2.94
CA SER A 296 4.98 32.33 3.98
C SER A 296 6.13 31.59 3.30
N LYS A 297 7.26 32.27 3.14
CA LYS A 297 8.54 31.61 2.80
C LYS A 297 8.92 30.75 4.00
N ILE A 298 8.51 29.49 4.00
CA ILE A 298 9.11 28.48 4.89
C ILE A 298 10.56 28.36 4.39
N SER A 299 11.49 28.77 5.24
CA SER A 299 12.93 28.72 4.91
C SER A 299 13.27 27.26 4.57
N PRO A 300 13.97 27.03 3.43
CA PRO A 300 14.49 25.72 3.13
C PRO A 300 15.37 25.25 4.31
N LEU A 301 15.26 23.99 4.71
CA LEU A 301 16.22 23.38 5.61
C LEU A 301 17.62 23.56 5.00
N PRO A 302 18.66 23.88 5.82
CA PRO A 302 20.01 24.02 5.32
C PRO A 302 20.45 22.75 4.61
N PRO A 303 21.24 22.84 3.52
CA PRO A 303 21.81 21.69 2.82
C PRO A 303 22.69 20.92 3.81
N GLY A 304 22.32 19.67 4.07
CA GLY A 304 22.94 18.78 5.08
C GLY A 304 21.98 17.76 5.65
N CYS A 305 20.80 17.61 5.04
CA CYS A 305 19.86 16.56 5.38
C CYS A 305 20.48 15.19 5.12
N CYS A 306 20.29 14.31 6.07
CA CYS A 306 20.82 12.96 6.17
C CYS A 306 20.92 12.24 4.84
N ASP A 307 22.13 11.93 4.40
CA ASP A 307 22.36 10.96 3.35
C ASP A 307 21.96 9.58 3.88
N LEU A 308 20.80 9.11 3.51
CA LEU A 308 20.26 7.81 3.93
C LEU A 308 21.14 6.64 3.42
N ASP A 309 22.02 6.90 2.44
CA ASP A 309 22.92 5.90 1.86
C ASP A 309 24.28 5.82 2.58
N SER A 310 24.67 6.84 3.39
CA SER A 310 25.91 6.85 4.16
C SER A 310 25.65 6.70 5.66
N SER A 311 26.10 5.59 6.25
CA SER A 311 26.33 5.30 7.69
C SER A 311 25.38 5.93 8.74
N GLY A 312 24.17 6.14 8.43
CA GLY A 312 23.01 5.98 9.28
C GLY A 312 22.85 6.73 10.58
N TRP A 313 23.48 7.86 10.86
CA TRP A 313 23.15 8.62 12.07
C TRP A 313 22.81 10.06 11.70
N CYS A 314 21.53 10.41 11.81
CA CYS A 314 21.11 11.80 11.90
C CYS A 314 21.17 12.21 13.38
N PRO A 315 22.04 13.15 13.79
CA PRO A 315 22.06 13.60 15.18
C PRO A 315 20.72 14.31 15.45
N GLN A 316 19.93 13.75 16.35
CA GLN A 316 18.78 14.45 16.92
C GLN A 316 19.26 15.78 17.47
N ARG A 317 18.93 16.89 16.81
CA ARG A 317 19.04 18.20 17.44
C ARG A 317 17.95 18.28 18.51
N LEU A 318 18.34 17.90 19.72
CA LEU A 318 17.62 18.30 20.92
C LEU A 318 17.60 19.84 20.95
N TYR A 319 16.48 20.44 20.61
CA TYR A 319 16.18 21.82 20.99
C TYR A 319 15.96 21.86 22.49
N GLY A 320 17.05 21.63 23.26
CA GLY A 320 17.13 21.93 24.67
C GLY A 320 17.25 23.45 24.82
N ARG A 321 16.30 24.06 25.45
CA ARG A 321 16.43 25.41 26.00
C ARG A 321 17.69 25.45 26.85
N TRP A 322 18.74 26.11 26.38
CA TRP A 322 19.86 26.48 27.20
C TRP A 322 19.41 27.58 28.19
N LEU A 323 19.05 27.20 29.39
CA LEU A 323 19.09 28.08 30.54
C LEU A 323 20.57 28.29 30.88
N PHE A 324 21.12 29.44 30.54
CA PHE A 324 22.38 29.92 31.07
C PHE A 324 22.22 30.13 32.60
N VAL A 325 22.67 29.18 33.37
CA VAL A 325 22.93 29.40 34.81
C VAL A 325 24.35 29.97 34.89
N VAL A 326 24.44 31.30 35.05
CA VAL A 326 25.70 31.98 35.38
C VAL A 326 25.99 31.68 36.85
N SER A 327 26.88 30.73 37.11
CA SER A 327 27.47 30.53 38.43
C SER A 327 28.56 31.57 38.62
N LEU A 328 28.27 32.59 39.41
CA LEU A 328 29.26 33.49 40.01
C LEU A 328 30.03 32.70 41.10
N ALA A 329 31.23 32.29 40.80
CA ALA A 329 32.19 31.82 41.76
C ALA A 329 32.82 33.03 42.45
N LEU A 330 32.39 33.31 43.70
CA LEU A 330 33.09 34.21 44.63
C LEU A 330 34.27 33.47 45.21
N TRP A 331 35.46 33.92 44.87
CA TRP A 331 36.69 33.65 45.65
C TRP A 331 36.66 34.50 46.89
N GLY A 332 36.64 33.89 48.05
CA GLY A 332 36.94 34.49 49.35
C GLY A 332 38.25 33.94 49.86
N ILE A 333 39.23 34.80 49.99
CA ILE A 333 40.52 34.59 50.67
C ILE A 333 40.29 34.76 52.15
N ILE A 334 40.66 33.79 52.97
CA ILE A 334 41.52 33.83 54.16
C ILE A 334 41.77 32.39 54.59
#